data_d34e1b8213de0a612f7d43867a77aada
#
_entry.id   d34e1b8213de0a612f7d43867a77aada
#
_cell.length_a   1.000
_cell.length_b   1.000
_cell.length_c   1.000
_cell.angle_alpha   90.00
_cell.angle_beta   90.00
_cell.angle_gamma   90.00
#
_symmetry.space_group_name_H-M   'P 1'
#
loop_
_entity.id
_entity.type
_entity.pdbx_description
1 polymer ?
#
loop_
_entity_poly.entity_id
_entity_poly.type
_entity_poly.pdbx_seq_one_letter_code
_entity_poly.pdbx_strand_id
1 'polypeptide(L)'
;MKRYEQGSTSMIALIMIMVLLTVSLGVSGLVIGSMTRASRDRTSMVAFQAAQAGLDLQIARAYRALAANNGVFVDTDADISGDLTTLASGSVAVATVRPQSDNTYAWVTSTVTYSGVTKSVRSMIRARNVGIWNNAIFAGTGASGQAINGNVDIRGSVHILGEGEAYSDLNNNGQWDPAETFTDRNRNGVWDPGEPWIDSNGDGVWNSAEPYNDTNNNGVYDPPLTQTDLNSAFSGNAYIGNNYSGLDAALEAQIPPPPRISGIETLGTEVRCKHGRISISGSATIGTNGLMDGGTSKGTIDGSYVSDGYTGTRGSNAVFSDNGTSNSYDLGHLGIDFPLISGIGAQPYIDSTGTTWPTQENFLDAKAMTVSLTSITATSAAFSYSDANGNSLSFTPEVRVGGTVVTPASLTITGIVKFTGDIQIGASHQTIRYSGNGTIFSKQDISISCNLLPKAGFTFPTTARIGLLAKRNLNLATGSGDAQLKMAGAFYAQGRIVSRKQNEILGTFVSNFYDMGTNVPKIYQVPSLPTNMPPAMPGDKLYFTLKVQSWRER
;
A
#
# COMPACT_ATOMS: atom_id res chain seq x y z
N MET A 1 -44.31 20.87 97.84
CA MET A 1 -44.31 21.02 96.40
C MET A 1 -42.89 20.98 95.83
N LYS A 2 -42.22 19.87 95.83
CA LYS A 2 -40.87 19.68 95.15
C LYS A 2 -40.60 18.26 94.63
N ARG A 3 -41.58 17.63 94.04
CA ARG A 3 -41.38 16.26 93.49
C ARG A 3 -41.84 16.12 92.04
N TYR A 4 -42.27 17.15 91.35
CA TYR A 4 -42.71 17.08 89.92
C TYR A 4 -41.67 17.52 88.92
N GLU A 5 -40.62 18.23 89.25
CA GLU A 5 -39.64 18.76 88.31
C GLU A 5 -38.55 17.72 87.98
N GLN A 6 -38.30 16.73 88.77
CA GLN A 6 -37.27 15.74 88.46
C GLN A 6 -37.71 14.68 87.41
N GLY A 7 -39.02 14.45 87.24
CA GLY A 7 -39.55 13.53 86.26
C GLY A 7 -39.54 14.09 84.84
N SER A 8 -39.72 15.41 84.72
CA SER A 8 -39.77 16.10 83.43
C SER A 8 -38.40 16.23 82.77
N THR A 9 -37.37 16.50 83.54
CA THR A 9 -35.97 16.59 83.06
C THR A 9 -35.44 15.26 82.59
N SER A 10 -35.76 14.16 83.26
CA SER A 10 -35.38 12.81 82.84
C SER A 10 -36.07 12.37 81.56
N MET A 11 -37.35 12.76 81.38
CA MET A 11 -38.12 12.48 80.18
C MET A 11 -37.62 13.29 78.95
N ILE A 12 -37.26 14.53 79.15
CA ILE A 12 -36.64 15.38 78.11
C ILE A 12 -35.27 14.85 77.71
N ALA A 13 -34.45 14.44 78.68
CA ALA A 13 -33.15 13.82 78.43
C ALA A 13 -33.29 12.51 77.63
N LEU A 14 -34.30 11.68 77.95
CA LEU A 14 -34.56 10.44 77.20
C LEU A 14 -35.02 10.71 75.77
N ILE A 15 -35.89 11.68 75.55
CA ILE A 15 -36.33 12.08 74.24
C ILE A 15 -35.15 12.67 73.44
N MET A 16 -34.30 13.51 74.02
CA MET A 16 -33.10 14.00 73.36
C MET A 16 -32.14 12.89 72.96
N ILE A 17 -31.93 11.89 73.83
CA ILE A 17 -31.11 10.75 73.51
C ILE A 17 -31.71 9.92 72.36
N MET A 18 -33.03 9.68 72.33
CA MET A 18 -33.72 9.01 71.24
C MET A 18 -33.61 9.80 69.92
N VAL A 19 -33.78 11.12 69.97
CA VAL A 19 -33.61 11.95 68.76
C VAL A 19 -32.19 11.95 68.26
N LEU A 20 -31.20 12.06 69.16
CA LEU A 20 -29.79 11.95 68.81
C LEU A 20 -29.43 10.56 68.21
N LEU A 21 -29.97 9.49 68.77
CA LEU A 21 -29.78 8.14 68.25
C LEU A 21 -30.40 7.96 66.89
N THR A 22 -31.62 8.43 66.66
CA THR A 22 -32.29 8.37 65.34
C THR A 22 -31.59 9.19 64.28
N VAL A 23 -31.12 10.41 64.62
CA VAL A 23 -30.32 11.28 63.73
C VAL A 23 -28.96 10.59 63.43
N SER A 24 -28.28 10.05 64.46
CA SER A 24 -27.01 9.33 64.28
C SER A 24 -27.16 8.11 63.40
N LEU A 25 -28.21 7.30 63.59
CA LEU A 25 -28.51 6.15 62.70
C LEU A 25 -28.84 6.59 61.27
N GLY A 26 -29.59 7.68 61.11
CA GLY A 26 -29.89 8.26 59.79
C GLY A 26 -28.62 8.73 59.08
N VAL A 27 -27.76 9.49 59.76
CA VAL A 27 -26.48 9.94 59.20
C VAL A 27 -25.54 8.77 58.89
N SER A 28 -25.46 7.79 59.78
CA SER A 28 -24.67 6.59 59.52
C SER A 28 -25.16 5.80 58.30
N GLY A 29 -26.50 5.69 58.12
CA GLY A 29 -27.10 5.05 56.94
C GLY A 29 -26.78 5.81 55.64
N LEU A 30 -26.80 7.14 55.67
CA LEU A 30 -26.41 7.96 54.54
C LEU A 30 -24.93 7.84 54.20
N VAL A 31 -24.05 7.81 55.20
CA VAL A 31 -22.60 7.64 55.01
C VAL A 31 -22.29 6.28 54.47
N ILE A 32 -22.87 5.24 55.01
CA ILE A 32 -22.70 3.86 54.53
C ILE A 32 -23.23 3.72 53.09
N GLY A 33 -24.39 4.29 52.79
CA GLY A 33 -24.98 4.34 51.47
C GLY A 33 -24.10 5.05 50.44
N SER A 34 -23.50 6.19 50.82
CA SER A 34 -22.60 6.94 49.97
C SER A 34 -21.26 6.21 49.73
N MET A 35 -20.69 5.59 50.78
CA MET A 35 -19.49 4.76 50.66
C MET A 35 -19.73 3.53 49.78
N THR A 36 -20.87 2.89 49.90
CA THR A 36 -21.21 1.73 49.05
C THR A 36 -21.36 2.13 47.60
N ARG A 37 -21.98 3.28 47.31
CA ARG A 37 -22.08 3.82 45.93
C ARG A 37 -20.70 4.16 45.42
N ALA A 38 -19.88 4.90 46.14
CA ALA A 38 -18.53 5.26 45.73
C ALA A 38 -17.66 4.02 45.47
N SER A 39 -17.79 2.98 46.29
CA SER A 39 -17.09 1.70 46.08
C SER A 39 -17.55 0.99 44.81
N ARG A 40 -18.84 0.96 44.56
CA ARG A 40 -19.39 0.38 43.29
C ARG A 40 -18.96 1.17 42.08
N ASP A 41 -18.99 2.49 42.14
CA ASP A 41 -18.56 3.37 41.06
C ASP A 41 -17.08 3.16 40.73
N ARG A 42 -16.24 3.06 41.77
CA ARG A 42 -14.81 2.74 41.60
C ARG A 42 -14.61 1.35 40.97
N THR A 43 -15.32 0.33 41.45
CA THR A 43 -15.26 -1.03 40.88
C THR A 43 -15.72 -1.04 39.42
N SER A 44 -16.80 -0.32 39.10
CA SER A 44 -17.31 -0.18 37.74
C SER A 44 -16.31 0.52 36.82
N MET A 45 -15.65 1.57 37.31
CA MET A 45 -14.61 2.28 36.55
C MET A 45 -13.38 1.40 36.28
N VAL A 46 -12.92 0.65 37.28
CA VAL A 46 -11.80 -0.31 37.10
C VAL A 46 -12.17 -1.39 36.10
N ALA A 47 -13.36 -1.97 36.19
CA ALA A 47 -13.84 -2.97 35.24
C ALA A 47 -13.93 -2.41 33.80
N PHE A 48 -14.39 -1.17 33.67
CA PHE A 48 -14.47 -0.47 32.36
C PHE A 48 -13.07 -0.20 31.78
N GLN A 49 -12.15 0.35 32.56
CA GLN A 49 -10.78 0.62 32.12
C GLN A 49 -10.05 -0.68 31.74
N ALA A 50 -10.26 -1.75 32.50
CA ALA A 50 -9.71 -3.06 32.19
C ALA A 50 -10.33 -3.63 30.89
N ALA A 51 -11.64 -3.45 30.66
CA ALA A 51 -12.28 -3.87 29.43
C ALA A 51 -11.74 -3.09 28.22
N GLN A 52 -11.47 -1.79 28.38
CA GLN A 52 -10.88 -0.97 27.33
C GLN A 52 -9.43 -1.41 27.03
N ALA A 53 -8.61 -1.60 28.05
CA ALA A 53 -7.24 -2.11 27.88
C ALA A 53 -7.21 -3.50 27.22
N GLY A 54 -8.15 -4.37 27.58
CA GLY A 54 -8.31 -5.67 26.93
C GLY A 54 -8.76 -5.59 25.48
N LEU A 55 -9.59 -4.61 25.13
CA LEU A 55 -9.96 -4.33 23.75
C LEU A 55 -8.73 -3.91 22.93
N ASP A 56 -7.94 -2.95 23.42
CA ASP A 56 -6.75 -2.45 22.76
C ASP A 56 -5.69 -3.56 22.57
N LEU A 57 -5.51 -4.39 23.60
CA LEU A 57 -4.63 -5.55 23.53
C LEU A 57 -5.07 -6.52 22.43
N GLN A 58 -6.35 -6.83 22.34
CA GLN A 58 -6.87 -7.77 21.35
C GLN A 58 -6.83 -7.19 19.94
N ILE A 59 -7.05 -5.89 19.78
CA ILE A 59 -6.86 -5.20 18.49
C ILE A 59 -5.38 -5.32 18.06
N ALA A 60 -4.44 -5.10 18.97
CA ALA A 60 -3.01 -5.24 18.69
C ALA A 60 -2.61 -6.69 18.34
N ARG A 61 -3.22 -7.69 18.96
CA ARG A 61 -3.01 -9.11 18.61
C ARG A 61 -3.57 -9.43 17.23
N ALA A 62 -4.80 -8.99 16.96
CA ALA A 62 -5.44 -9.15 15.65
C ALA A 62 -4.61 -8.48 14.53
N TYR A 63 -4.09 -7.28 14.78
CA TYR A 63 -3.21 -6.58 13.85
C TYR A 63 -1.94 -7.38 13.51
N ARG A 64 -1.25 -7.90 14.53
CA ARG A 64 -0.03 -8.70 14.32
C ARG A 64 -0.29 -9.99 13.53
N ALA A 65 -1.49 -10.55 13.62
CA ALA A 65 -1.88 -11.75 12.90
C ALA A 65 -2.26 -11.49 11.42
N LEU A 66 -2.53 -10.24 11.02
CA LEU A 66 -3.02 -9.93 9.68
C LEU A 66 -2.07 -10.38 8.57
N ALA A 67 -0.77 -10.14 8.72
CA ALA A 67 0.19 -10.52 7.69
C ALA A 67 0.24 -12.04 7.49
N ALA A 68 0.19 -12.82 8.56
CA ALA A 68 0.16 -14.29 8.51
C ALA A 68 -1.17 -14.83 7.93
N ASN A 69 -2.26 -14.07 8.08
CA ASN A 69 -3.60 -14.44 7.64
C ASN A 69 -4.01 -13.74 6.33
N ASN A 70 -3.05 -13.27 5.53
CA ASN A 70 -3.29 -12.59 4.25
C ASN A 70 -4.28 -11.42 4.35
N GLY A 71 -4.26 -10.69 5.46
CA GLY A 71 -5.08 -9.48 5.67
C GLY A 71 -6.52 -9.73 6.08
N VAL A 72 -6.88 -10.95 6.44
CA VAL A 72 -8.21 -11.28 6.94
C VAL A 72 -8.20 -11.53 8.44
N PHE A 73 -9.27 -11.15 9.12
CA PHE A 73 -9.47 -11.49 10.52
C PHE A 73 -9.96 -12.93 10.65
N VAL A 74 -9.47 -13.59 11.70
CA VAL A 74 -9.86 -14.96 12.06
C VAL A 74 -10.69 -14.92 13.32
N ASP A 75 -11.74 -15.75 13.36
CA ASP A 75 -12.57 -15.91 14.54
C ASP A 75 -11.72 -16.41 15.73
N THR A 76 -11.75 -15.69 16.85
CA THR A 76 -10.84 -15.96 17.98
C THR A 76 -11.52 -15.64 19.30
N ASP A 77 -11.32 -16.50 20.30
CA ASP A 77 -11.61 -16.27 21.71
C ASP A 77 -10.28 -16.33 22.48
N ALA A 78 -10.05 -15.37 23.34
CA ALA A 78 -8.84 -15.29 24.15
C ALA A 78 -9.17 -14.98 25.60
N ASP A 79 -8.67 -15.78 26.53
CA ASP A 79 -8.58 -15.40 27.92
C ASP A 79 -7.44 -14.40 28.09
N ILE A 80 -7.78 -13.19 28.53
CA ILE A 80 -6.84 -12.09 28.73
C ILE A 80 -6.73 -11.69 30.20
N SER A 81 -7.24 -12.53 31.11
CA SER A 81 -7.23 -12.25 32.55
C SER A 81 -5.83 -12.04 33.08
N GLY A 82 -4.86 -12.84 32.61
CA GLY A 82 -3.45 -12.73 32.98
C GLY A 82 -2.81 -11.42 32.52
N ASP A 83 -3.22 -10.89 31.38
CA ASP A 83 -2.66 -9.65 30.82
C ASP A 83 -3.16 -8.39 31.58
N LEU A 84 -4.29 -8.49 32.29
CA LEU A 84 -4.92 -7.38 32.99
C LEU A 84 -4.67 -7.35 34.51
N THR A 85 -3.80 -8.20 35.02
CA THR A 85 -3.54 -8.34 36.48
C THR A 85 -3.06 -7.05 37.14
N THR A 86 -2.34 -6.19 36.43
CA THR A 86 -1.88 -4.89 36.93
C THR A 86 -2.99 -3.85 37.06
N LEU A 87 -4.05 -3.96 36.29
CA LEU A 87 -5.19 -3.03 36.27
C LEU A 87 -6.35 -3.53 37.15
N ALA A 88 -6.63 -4.82 37.09
CA ALA A 88 -7.76 -5.44 37.77
C ALA A 88 -7.39 -6.85 38.25
N SER A 89 -6.55 -6.90 39.31
CA SER A 89 -6.13 -8.19 39.91
C SER A 89 -7.33 -9.03 40.33
N GLY A 90 -7.33 -10.31 39.93
CA GLY A 90 -8.44 -11.23 40.21
C GLY A 90 -9.68 -11.05 39.31
N SER A 91 -9.58 -10.28 38.25
CA SER A 91 -10.64 -10.21 37.23
C SER A 91 -10.65 -11.45 36.33
N VAL A 92 -11.83 -11.76 35.76
CA VAL A 92 -11.98 -12.68 34.63
C VAL A 92 -12.24 -11.85 33.40
N ALA A 93 -11.40 -12.04 32.38
CA ALA A 93 -11.45 -11.22 31.17
C ALA A 93 -11.37 -12.09 29.91
N VAL A 94 -12.32 -11.90 29.00
CA VAL A 94 -12.35 -12.58 27.70
C VAL A 94 -12.40 -11.55 26.60
N ALA A 95 -11.55 -11.71 25.61
CA ALA A 95 -11.57 -10.91 24.38
C ALA A 95 -11.89 -11.80 23.18
N THR A 96 -12.69 -11.27 22.27
CA THR A 96 -13.15 -12.00 21.08
C THR A 96 -12.92 -11.19 19.81
N VAL A 97 -12.61 -11.88 18.71
CA VAL A 97 -12.62 -11.32 17.36
C VAL A 97 -13.67 -12.07 16.55
N ARG A 98 -14.61 -11.34 15.97
CA ARG A 98 -15.69 -11.91 15.15
C ARG A 98 -15.67 -11.26 13.76
N PRO A 99 -15.08 -11.93 12.77
CA PRO A 99 -15.10 -11.47 11.39
C PRO A 99 -16.52 -11.27 10.87
N GLN A 100 -16.70 -10.32 9.97
CA GLN A 100 -17.93 -10.11 9.24
C GLN A 100 -17.94 -10.96 7.96
N SER A 101 -19.00 -10.85 7.15
CA SER A 101 -19.06 -11.51 5.83
C SER A 101 -17.90 -11.11 4.90
N ASP A 102 -17.42 -9.88 5.03
CA ASP A 102 -16.13 -9.43 4.53
C ASP A 102 -15.12 -9.57 5.66
N ASN A 103 -14.28 -10.58 5.59
CA ASN A 103 -13.27 -10.90 6.62
C ASN A 103 -12.21 -9.81 6.84
N THR A 104 -12.23 -8.72 6.06
CA THR A 104 -11.42 -7.53 6.32
C THR A 104 -12.01 -6.64 7.41
N TYR A 105 -13.26 -6.92 7.85
CA TYR A 105 -13.91 -6.29 8.99
C TYR A 105 -14.12 -7.29 10.13
N ALA A 106 -13.95 -6.84 11.36
CA ALA A 106 -14.26 -7.64 12.52
C ALA A 106 -14.80 -6.79 13.68
N TRP A 107 -15.72 -7.38 14.45
CA TRP A 107 -16.02 -6.91 15.80
C TRP A 107 -14.98 -7.48 16.76
N VAL A 108 -14.27 -6.61 17.45
CA VAL A 108 -13.44 -6.96 18.61
C VAL A 108 -14.18 -6.57 19.86
N THR A 109 -14.34 -7.50 20.78
CA THR A 109 -15.07 -7.27 22.05
C THR A 109 -14.18 -7.71 23.20
N SER A 110 -14.11 -6.90 24.24
CA SER A 110 -13.49 -7.26 25.51
C SER A 110 -14.52 -7.18 26.61
N THR A 111 -14.66 -8.25 27.38
CA THR A 111 -15.57 -8.36 28.52
C THR A 111 -14.78 -8.69 29.76
N VAL A 112 -14.90 -7.86 30.78
CA VAL A 112 -14.17 -8.00 32.06
C VAL A 112 -15.18 -8.03 33.19
N THR A 113 -15.03 -9.03 34.07
CA THR A 113 -15.74 -9.13 35.34
C THR A 113 -14.74 -8.91 36.47
N TYR A 114 -14.93 -7.82 37.22
CA TYR A 114 -14.10 -7.45 38.38
C TYR A 114 -14.95 -7.23 39.62
N SER A 115 -14.68 -7.94 40.69
CA SER A 115 -15.44 -7.85 41.96
C SER A 115 -16.96 -7.90 41.77
N GLY A 116 -17.43 -8.81 40.88
CA GLY A 116 -18.85 -9.02 40.58
C GLY A 116 -19.49 -7.97 39.63
N VAL A 117 -18.73 -7.00 39.14
CA VAL A 117 -19.19 -6.04 38.12
C VAL A 117 -18.63 -6.42 36.77
N THR A 118 -19.53 -6.64 35.79
CA THR A 118 -19.16 -6.95 34.42
C THR A 118 -19.28 -5.72 33.55
N LYS A 119 -18.24 -5.43 32.76
CA LYS A 119 -18.22 -4.40 31.72
C LYS A 119 -17.75 -5.00 30.40
N SER A 120 -18.38 -4.57 29.33
CA SER A 120 -18.03 -5.00 27.98
C SER A 120 -17.87 -3.79 27.07
N VAL A 121 -16.79 -3.78 26.29
CA VAL A 121 -16.50 -2.75 25.29
C VAL A 121 -16.24 -3.44 23.96
N ARG A 122 -16.76 -2.89 22.88
CA ARG A 122 -16.50 -3.42 21.54
C ARG A 122 -16.18 -2.35 20.53
N SER A 123 -15.38 -2.73 19.54
CA SER A 123 -15.03 -1.88 18.42
C SER A 123 -15.18 -2.65 17.11
N MET A 124 -15.70 -1.99 16.08
CA MET A 124 -15.60 -2.45 14.71
C MET A 124 -14.28 -1.95 14.14
N ILE A 125 -13.46 -2.86 13.67
CA ILE A 125 -12.18 -2.56 13.03
C ILE A 125 -12.20 -3.03 11.58
N ARG A 126 -11.45 -2.34 10.73
CA ARG A 126 -11.21 -2.70 9.34
C ARG A 126 -9.72 -2.82 9.09
N ALA A 127 -9.30 -3.95 8.53
CA ALA A 127 -7.95 -4.11 8.00
C ALA A 127 -7.90 -3.55 6.58
N ARG A 128 -6.82 -2.84 6.25
CA ARG A 128 -6.55 -2.33 4.91
C ARG A 128 -5.13 -2.68 4.52
N ASN A 129 -4.98 -3.36 3.40
CA ASN A 129 -3.66 -3.55 2.82
C ASN A 129 -3.24 -2.23 2.14
N VAL A 130 -2.14 -1.66 2.60
CA VAL A 130 -1.53 -0.44 2.05
C VAL A 130 -0.22 -0.75 1.34
N GLY A 131 0.08 -2.03 1.14
CA GLY A 131 1.30 -2.50 0.47
C GLY A 131 1.38 -2.02 -0.99
N ILE A 132 2.60 -2.04 -1.50
CA ILE A 132 2.98 -1.52 -2.81
C ILE A 132 2.12 -2.14 -3.92
N TRP A 133 1.94 -3.45 -3.87
CA TRP A 133 1.20 -4.22 -4.88
C TRP A 133 -0.32 -4.16 -4.75
N ASN A 134 -0.83 -3.53 -3.69
CA ASN A 134 -2.28 -3.30 -3.53
C ASN A 134 -2.73 -1.97 -4.17
N ASN A 135 -2.13 -1.60 -5.26
CA ASN A 135 -2.46 -0.41 -6.06
C ASN A 135 -2.57 -0.80 -7.53
N ALA A 136 -3.24 0.01 -8.33
CA ALA A 136 -3.10 -0.05 -9.79
C ALA A 136 -1.75 0.56 -10.20
N ILE A 137 -1.40 1.69 -9.58
CA ILE A 137 -0.12 2.39 -9.77
C ILE A 137 0.51 2.70 -8.41
N PHE A 138 1.79 2.36 -8.28
CA PHE A 138 2.65 2.81 -7.20
C PHE A 138 3.85 3.54 -7.77
N ALA A 139 3.97 4.84 -7.51
CA ALA A 139 5.02 5.70 -8.03
C ALA A 139 6.02 6.07 -6.93
N GLY A 140 7.31 5.94 -7.21
CA GLY A 140 8.41 6.24 -6.28
C GLY A 140 8.84 7.70 -6.33
N THR A 141 9.98 7.97 -6.96
CA THR A 141 10.66 9.26 -6.91
C THR A 141 10.01 10.34 -7.75
N GLY A 142 9.44 9.99 -8.90
CA GLY A 142 9.01 10.95 -9.90
C GLY A 142 10.15 11.43 -10.78
N ALA A 143 9.86 12.42 -11.63
CA ALA A 143 10.84 13.09 -12.48
C ALA A 143 10.36 14.49 -12.86
N SER A 144 11.23 15.48 -12.82
CA SER A 144 10.95 16.85 -13.25
C SER A 144 9.62 17.42 -12.69
N GLY A 145 9.34 17.15 -11.43
CA GLY A 145 8.11 17.59 -10.75
C GLY A 145 6.88 16.73 -11.01
N GLN A 146 7.00 15.60 -11.70
CA GLN A 146 5.90 14.73 -12.09
C GLN A 146 6.13 13.28 -11.66
N ALA A 147 5.08 12.62 -11.19
CA ALA A 147 5.08 11.16 -10.98
C ALA A 147 4.56 10.42 -12.22
N ILE A 148 3.55 10.98 -12.87
CA ILE A 148 2.90 10.43 -14.06
C ILE A 148 2.84 11.52 -15.12
N ASN A 149 3.44 11.26 -16.27
CA ASN A 149 3.35 12.11 -17.44
C ASN A 149 2.35 11.53 -18.44
N GLY A 150 1.36 12.32 -18.84
CA GLY A 150 0.33 11.93 -19.80
C GLY A 150 -1.00 11.51 -19.16
N ASN A 151 -1.94 11.10 -20.03
CA ASN A 151 -3.30 10.73 -19.65
C ASN A 151 -3.39 9.24 -19.32
N VAL A 152 -4.22 8.89 -18.34
CA VAL A 152 -4.41 7.49 -17.92
C VAL A 152 -5.81 7.27 -17.34
N ASP A 153 -6.42 6.11 -17.62
CA ASP A 153 -7.64 5.62 -16.96
C ASP A 153 -7.23 4.53 -15.95
N ILE A 154 -7.39 4.82 -14.68
CA ILE A 154 -6.96 3.95 -13.58
C ILE A 154 -8.18 3.39 -12.88
N ARG A 155 -8.27 2.09 -12.81
CA ARG A 155 -9.29 1.35 -12.08
C ARG A 155 -8.66 0.67 -10.88
N GLY A 156 -8.63 1.38 -9.76
CA GLY A 156 -7.95 0.96 -8.54
C GLY A 156 -7.15 2.07 -7.89
N SER A 157 -6.46 1.74 -6.83
CA SER A 157 -5.73 2.70 -6.00
C SER A 157 -4.47 3.23 -6.67
N VAL A 158 -4.12 4.46 -6.32
CA VAL A 158 -2.89 5.13 -6.74
C VAL A 158 -2.13 5.57 -5.50
N HIS A 159 -0.85 5.23 -5.44
CA HIS A 159 0.02 5.65 -4.35
C HIS A 159 1.26 6.32 -4.95
N ILE A 160 1.51 7.56 -4.58
CA ILE A 160 2.61 8.37 -5.07
C ILE A 160 3.46 8.80 -3.89
N LEU A 161 4.71 8.40 -3.88
CA LEU A 161 5.67 8.84 -2.87
C LEU A 161 6.23 10.22 -3.22
N GLY A 162 6.77 10.38 -4.42
CA GLY A 162 7.37 11.65 -4.85
C GLY A 162 8.60 12.02 -4.05
N GLU A 163 9.44 11.06 -3.70
CA GLU A 163 10.56 11.25 -2.77
C GLU A 163 11.81 11.86 -3.40
N GLY A 164 11.82 12.03 -4.72
CA GLY A 164 13.02 12.39 -5.46
C GLY A 164 14.01 11.23 -5.57
N GLU A 165 15.12 11.49 -6.23
CA GLU A 165 16.16 10.49 -6.44
C GLU A 165 17.04 10.35 -5.20
N ALA A 166 17.42 9.11 -4.91
CA ALA A 166 18.34 8.84 -3.81
C ALA A 166 19.76 9.33 -4.15
N TYR A 167 20.43 9.96 -3.24
CA TYR A 167 21.77 10.47 -3.39
C TYR A 167 22.66 10.13 -2.18
N SER A 168 23.96 10.31 -2.34
CA SER A 168 24.92 10.18 -1.26
C SER A 168 25.29 11.56 -0.75
N ASP A 169 24.75 11.95 0.40
CA ASP A 169 25.09 13.19 1.09
C ASP A 169 26.51 13.07 1.67
N LEU A 170 27.49 13.64 0.97
CA LEU A 170 28.92 13.54 1.32
C LEU A 170 29.32 14.51 2.42
N ASN A 171 28.62 15.63 2.55
CA ASN A 171 28.90 16.67 3.53
C ASN A 171 27.93 16.70 4.71
N ASN A 172 26.92 15.82 4.71
CA ASN A 172 25.88 15.68 5.74
C ASN A 172 25.05 16.96 5.97
N ASN A 173 24.77 17.71 4.91
CA ASN A 173 23.93 18.89 4.97
C ASN A 173 22.44 18.61 4.76
N GLY A 174 22.08 17.38 4.35
CA GLY A 174 20.71 16.95 4.08
C GLY A 174 20.14 17.42 2.74
N GLN A 175 20.99 17.90 1.83
CA GLN A 175 20.63 18.37 0.50
C GLN A 175 21.57 17.75 -0.52
N TRP A 176 21.10 17.57 -1.74
CA TRP A 176 21.98 17.19 -2.85
C TRP A 176 22.69 18.44 -3.38
N ASP A 177 24.01 18.36 -3.48
CA ASP A 177 24.85 19.44 -3.97
C ASP A 177 25.33 19.17 -5.40
N PRO A 178 25.07 20.11 -6.33
CA PRO A 178 25.61 20.03 -7.67
C PRO A 178 27.13 20.26 -7.66
N ALA A 179 27.80 19.85 -8.74
CA ALA A 179 29.17 20.20 -8.94
C ALA A 179 29.35 21.73 -8.98
N GLU A 180 30.45 22.20 -8.42
CA GLU A 180 30.82 23.60 -8.57
C GLU A 180 31.19 23.92 -10.02
N THR A 181 30.79 25.11 -10.47
CA THR A 181 31.05 25.51 -11.85
C THR A 181 32.52 25.90 -12.05
N PHE A 182 33.12 25.48 -13.14
CA PHE A 182 34.49 25.77 -13.50
C PHE A 182 34.62 26.24 -14.94
N THR A 183 35.79 26.81 -15.25
CA THR A 183 36.13 27.20 -16.61
C THR A 183 37.01 26.12 -17.23
N ASP A 184 36.42 25.24 -18.00
CA ASP A 184 37.08 24.15 -18.73
C ASP A 184 37.96 24.76 -19.86
N ARG A 185 39.27 24.86 -19.63
CA ARG A 185 40.20 25.46 -20.58
C ARG A 185 40.66 24.51 -21.67
N ASN A 186 40.69 23.23 -21.38
CA ASN A 186 41.13 22.19 -22.31
C ASN A 186 39.93 21.47 -23.01
N ARG A 187 38.69 21.77 -22.61
CA ARG A 187 37.45 21.24 -23.17
C ARG A 187 37.34 19.72 -23.04
N ASN A 188 37.83 19.18 -21.93
CA ASN A 188 37.69 17.75 -21.65
C ASN A 188 36.44 17.42 -20.83
N GLY A 189 35.70 18.42 -20.34
CA GLY A 189 34.48 18.25 -19.53
C GLY A 189 34.75 17.90 -18.06
N VAL A 190 35.99 17.93 -17.60
CA VAL A 190 36.42 17.58 -16.24
C VAL A 190 37.24 18.73 -15.68
N TRP A 191 37.03 19.08 -14.42
CA TRP A 191 37.89 20.08 -13.76
C TRP A 191 39.30 19.53 -13.54
N ASP A 192 40.27 20.29 -13.99
CA ASP A 192 41.70 20.00 -13.81
C ASP A 192 42.37 20.98 -12.82
N PRO A 193 43.29 20.52 -11.99
CA PRO A 193 44.00 21.40 -11.06
C PRO A 193 44.62 22.61 -11.78
N GLY A 194 44.19 23.82 -11.36
CA GLY A 194 44.62 25.08 -11.94
C GLY A 194 43.60 25.71 -12.90
N GLU A 195 42.48 25.07 -13.17
CA GLU A 195 41.37 25.71 -13.84
C GLU A 195 40.57 26.57 -12.86
N PRO A 196 40.15 27.77 -13.29
CA PRO A 196 39.32 28.63 -12.46
C PRO A 196 37.96 28.01 -12.19
N TRP A 197 37.49 28.10 -10.96
CA TRP A 197 36.18 27.59 -10.51
C TRP A 197 35.53 28.57 -9.54
N ILE A 198 34.25 28.37 -9.28
CA ILE A 198 33.47 29.17 -8.34
C ILE A 198 33.27 28.35 -7.08
N ASP A 199 33.89 28.77 -6.00
CA ASP A 199 33.70 28.20 -4.67
C ASP A 199 32.31 28.61 -4.15
N SER A 200 31.34 27.72 -4.33
CA SER A 200 29.93 27.99 -4.00
C SER A 200 29.64 27.80 -2.53
N ASN A 201 30.43 26.98 -1.83
CA ASN A 201 30.26 26.67 -0.42
C ASN A 201 31.27 27.33 0.50
N GLY A 202 32.35 27.96 -0.07
CA GLY A 202 33.35 28.72 0.66
C GLY A 202 34.41 27.87 1.36
N ASP A 203 34.59 26.58 0.97
CA ASP A 203 35.53 25.66 1.60
C ASP A 203 36.95 25.71 0.99
N GLY A 204 37.12 26.39 -0.14
CA GLY A 204 38.41 26.56 -0.83
C GLY A 204 38.84 25.30 -1.60
N VAL A 205 38.00 24.32 -1.79
CA VAL A 205 38.27 23.08 -2.52
C VAL A 205 37.17 22.90 -3.61
N TRP A 206 37.60 22.53 -4.83
CA TRP A 206 36.62 22.21 -5.86
C TRP A 206 35.86 20.92 -5.53
N ASN A 207 34.54 21.01 -5.54
CA ASN A 207 33.65 19.91 -5.21
C ASN A 207 32.93 19.40 -6.45
N SER A 208 33.00 18.08 -6.69
CA SER A 208 32.16 17.40 -7.69
C SER A 208 30.73 17.30 -7.19
N ALA A 209 29.80 17.09 -8.11
CA ALA A 209 28.42 16.77 -7.73
C ALA A 209 28.36 15.51 -6.84
N GLU A 210 27.45 15.54 -5.90
CA GLU A 210 27.16 14.36 -5.10
C GLU A 210 26.57 13.24 -5.97
N PRO A 211 27.03 11.98 -5.78
CA PRO A 211 26.48 10.85 -6.53
C PRO A 211 24.98 10.65 -6.24
N TYR A 212 24.20 10.43 -7.27
CA TYR A 212 22.78 10.12 -7.15
C TYR A 212 22.38 8.95 -8.06
N ASN A 213 21.20 8.41 -7.83
CA ASN A 213 20.64 7.30 -8.61
C ASN A 213 19.67 7.87 -9.66
N ASP A 214 20.20 8.18 -10.85
CA ASP A 214 19.39 8.67 -11.98
C ASP A 214 18.39 7.58 -12.42
N THR A 215 17.19 7.61 -11.85
CA THR A 215 16.17 6.57 -12.03
C THR A 215 15.46 6.67 -13.36
N ASN A 216 15.43 7.84 -13.97
CA ASN A 216 14.75 8.08 -15.25
C ASN A 216 15.70 8.27 -16.44
N ASN A 217 17.02 8.23 -16.20
CA ASN A 217 18.10 8.42 -17.17
C ASN A 217 18.00 9.77 -17.90
N ASN A 218 17.67 10.83 -17.18
CA ASN A 218 17.65 12.17 -17.75
C ASN A 218 18.99 12.94 -17.57
N GLY A 219 19.89 12.39 -16.75
CA GLY A 219 21.20 12.99 -16.46
C GLY A 219 21.16 14.17 -15.49
N VAL A 220 20.03 14.37 -14.81
CA VAL A 220 19.81 15.46 -13.85
C VAL A 220 19.25 14.87 -12.56
N TYR A 221 19.70 15.36 -11.42
CA TYR A 221 19.11 15.00 -10.14
C TYR A 221 17.69 15.57 -10.02
N ASP A 222 16.72 14.70 -9.75
CA ASP A 222 15.34 15.08 -9.53
C ASP A 222 15.03 15.12 -8.02
N PRO A 223 14.78 16.31 -7.43
CA PRO A 223 14.47 16.45 -6.02
C PRO A 223 13.07 15.91 -5.67
N PRO A 224 12.75 15.79 -4.38
CA PRO A 224 11.39 15.43 -3.94
C PRO A 224 10.33 16.32 -4.59
N LEU A 225 9.19 15.72 -4.95
CA LEU A 225 8.10 16.45 -5.59
C LEU A 225 7.51 17.48 -4.62
N THR A 226 7.50 18.73 -5.03
CA THR A 226 6.75 19.78 -4.33
C THR A 226 5.31 19.87 -4.83
N GLN A 227 5.09 19.45 -6.07
CA GLN A 227 3.77 19.37 -6.67
C GLN A 227 3.71 18.13 -7.57
N THR A 228 2.82 17.22 -7.24
CA THR A 228 2.52 16.07 -8.11
C THR A 228 1.65 16.54 -9.23
N ASP A 229 2.19 16.56 -10.45
CA ASP A 229 1.41 16.92 -11.64
C ASP A 229 0.60 15.74 -12.16
N LEU A 230 -0.44 15.39 -11.44
CA LEU A 230 -1.49 14.53 -11.96
C LEU A 230 -2.45 15.29 -12.87
N ASN A 231 -2.25 16.59 -13.02
CA ASN A 231 -3.11 17.45 -13.82
C ASN A 231 -3.20 16.99 -15.28
N SER A 232 -2.07 16.64 -15.87
CA SER A 232 -2.05 16.06 -17.21
C SER A 232 -2.61 14.64 -17.27
N ALA A 233 -2.50 13.87 -16.18
CA ALA A 233 -3.07 12.54 -16.07
C ALA A 233 -4.58 12.54 -15.81
N PHE A 234 -5.10 13.57 -15.14
CA PHE A 234 -6.52 13.69 -14.79
C PHE A 234 -7.25 14.79 -15.59
N SER A 235 -6.64 15.36 -16.59
CA SER A 235 -7.29 16.30 -17.50
C SER A 235 -8.08 15.56 -18.59
N GLY A 236 -9.10 16.21 -19.12
CA GLY A 236 -9.91 15.62 -20.17
C GLY A 236 -10.82 14.48 -19.65
N ASN A 237 -10.68 13.31 -20.23
CA ASN A 237 -11.50 12.13 -19.91
C ASN A 237 -10.81 11.15 -18.96
N ALA A 238 -9.68 11.50 -18.39
CA ALA A 238 -8.98 10.63 -17.44
C ALA A 238 -9.72 10.57 -16.11
N TYR A 239 -9.80 9.40 -15.50
CA TYR A 239 -10.40 9.24 -14.18
C TYR A 239 -9.81 8.08 -13.40
N ILE A 240 -10.00 8.12 -12.08
CA ILE A 240 -9.71 7.03 -11.18
C ILE A 240 -11.03 6.42 -10.72
N GLY A 241 -11.24 5.16 -11.03
CA GLY A 241 -12.47 4.44 -10.71
C GLY A 241 -12.24 3.25 -9.78
N ASN A 242 -13.32 2.74 -9.19
CA ASN A 242 -13.30 1.66 -8.21
C ASN A 242 -13.96 0.36 -8.67
N ASN A 243 -14.21 0.21 -9.96
CA ASN A 243 -14.84 -0.96 -10.56
C ASN A 243 -14.19 -1.30 -11.90
N TYR A 244 -14.60 -2.43 -12.51
CA TYR A 244 -14.10 -2.86 -13.82
C TYR A 244 -14.92 -2.33 -15.01
N SER A 245 -15.66 -1.24 -14.85
CA SER A 245 -16.41 -0.63 -15.94
C SER A 245 -15.49 -0.32 -17.13
N GLY A 246 -15.89 -0.78 -18.31
CA GLY A 246 -15.12 -0.60 -19.53
C GLY A 246 -13.99 -1.60 -19.76
N LEU A 247 -13.84 -2.62 -18.90
CA LEU A 247 -12.97 -3.76 -19.14
C LEU A 247 -13.61 -4.68 -20.20
N ASP A 248 -12.79 -5.18 -21.10
CA ASP A 248 -13.20 -6.20 -22.07
C ASP A 248 -13.62 -7.48 -21.35
N ALA A 249 -14.82 -8.01 -21.66
CA ALA A 249 -15.38 -9.18 -20.97
C ALA A 249 -14.47 -10.43 -21.06
N ALA A 250 -13.70 -10.58 -22.16
CA ALA A 250 -12.75 -11.69 -22.29
C ALA A 250 -11.51 -11.50 -21.41
N LEU A 251 -11.16 -10.28 -21.04
CA LEU A 251 -10.13 -9.99 -20.03
C LEU A 251 -10.67 -10.16 -18.63
N GLU A 252 -11.88 -9.68 -18.36
CA GLU A 252 -12.53 -9.83 -17.04
C GLU A 252 -12.66 -11.28 -16.63
N ALA A 253 -12.97 -12.17 -17.57
CA ALA A 253 -13.03 -13.61 -17.34
C ALA A 253 -11.68 -14.26 -16.94
N GLN A 254 -10.57 -13.54 -17.07
CA GLN A 254 -9.22 -14.02 -16.74
C GLN A 254 -8.72 -13.59 -15.36
N ILE A 255 -9.53 -12.85 -14.60
CA ILE A 255 -9.20 -12.37 -13.25
C ILE A 255 -10.34 -12.72 -12.28
N PRO A 256 -10.05 -12.80 -10.97
CA PRO A 256 -11.11 -12.89 -9.97
C PRO A 256 -12.01 -11.64 -10.02
N PRO A 257 -13.31 -11.80 -9.70
CA PRO A 257 -14.22 -10.67 -9.61
C PRO A 257 -13.76 -9.69 -8.52
N PRO A 258 -14.15 -8.39 -8.60
CA PRO A 258 -13.87 -7.43 -7.56
C PRO A 258 -14.43 -7.87 -6.21
N PRO A 259 -13.81 -7.45 -5.09
CA PRO A 259 -14.39 -7.65 -3.77
C PRO A 259 -15.77 -7.01 -3.64
N ARG A 260 -16.62 -7.57 -2.76
CA ARG A 260 -17.92 -6.97 -2.41
C ARG A 260 -17.87 -6.42 -0.99
N ILE A 261 -18.11 -5.12 -0.86
CA ILE A 261 -18.24 -4.45 0.43
C ILE A 261 -19.71 -4.05 0.58
N SER A 262 -20.36 -4.55 1.62
CA SER A 262 -21.81 -4.35 1.83
C SER A 262 -22.68 -4.70 0.63
N GLY A 263 -22.27 -5.74 -0.14
CA GLY A 263 -23.01 -6.22 -1.31
C GLY A 263 -22.69 -5.49 -2.62
N ILE A 264 -21.93 -4.41 -2.59
CA ILE A 264 -21.49 -3.63 -3.75
C ILE A 264 -20.09 -4.08 -4.18
N GLU A 265 -19.90 -4.35 -5.46
CA GLU A 265 -18.58 -4.62 -6.02
C GLU A 265 -17.76 -3.33 -6.03
N THR A 266 -16.58 -3.39 -5.43
CA THR A 266 -15.71 -2.22 -5.34
C THR A 266 -14.25 -2.62 -5.17
N LEU A 267 -13.35 -1.89 -5.84
CA LEU A 267 -11.90 -2.02 -5.64
C LEU A 267 -11.44 -1.28 -4.37
N GLY A 268 -12.32 -0.49 -3.74
CA GLY A 268 -11.98 0.32 -2.57
C GLY A 268 -10.88 1.33 -2.89
N THR A 269 -11.00 1.98 -4.03
CA THR A 269 -10.00 2.88 -4.60
C THR A 269 -9.61 4.01 -3.67
N GLU A 270 -8.32 4.27 -3.58
CA GLU A 270 -7.72 5.35 -2.81
C GLU A 270 -6.60 6.02 -3.60
N VAL A 271 -6.48 7.34 -3.43
CA VAL A 271 -5.34 8.09 -3.95
C VAL A 271 -4.53 8.60 -2.78
N ARG A 272 -3.26 8.25 -2.75
CA ARG A 272 -2.30 8.70 -1.72
C ARG A 272 -1.15 9.43 -2.37
N CYS A 273 -0.77 10.56 -1.78
CA CYS A 273 0.39 11.33 -2.18
C CYS A 273 1.18 11.73 -0.92
N LYS A 274 2.42 11.30 -0.83
CA LYS A 274 3.29 11.58 0.32
C LYS A 274 3.86 12.99 0.27
N HIS A 275 4.31 13.42 -0.90
CA HIS A 275 4.86 14.76 -1.14
C HIS A 275 4.09 15.46 -2.24
N GLY A 276 4.07 16.80 -2.20
CA GLY A 276 3.45 17.63 -3.22
C GLY A 276 1.93 17.70 -3.15
N ARG A 277 1.29 17.87 -4.29
CA ARG A 277 -0.13 18.13 -4.44
C ARG A 277 -0.74 17.24 -5.50
N ILE A 278 -2.02 16.94 -5.35
CA ILE A 278 -2.82 16.34 -6.40
C ILE A 278 -3.64 17.45 -7.06
N SER A 279 -3.35 17.74 -8.32
CA SER A 279 -4.12 18.67 -9.14
C SER A 279 -5.13 17.91 -10.00
N ILE A 280 -6.38 18.33 -9.94
CA ILE A 280 -7.47 17.77 -10.74
C ILE A 280 -8.05 18.89 -11.59
N SER A 281 -8.09 18.67 -12.91
CA SER A 281 -8.60 19.66 -13.86
C SER A 281 -9.44 19.00 -14.97
N GLY A 282 -10.03 19.82 -15.82
CA GLY A 282 -10.80 19.33 -16.95
C GLY A 282 -12.04 18.54 -16.53
N SER A 283 -12.26 17.40 -17.15
CA SER A 283 -13.34 16.45 -16.85
C SER A 283 -12.88 15.28 -15.99
N ALA A 284 -11.73 15.43 -15.31
CA ALA A 284 -11.20 14.40 -14.45
C ALA A 284 -12.12 14.11 -13.25
N THR A 285 -12.28 12.84 -12.91
CA THR A 285 -13.07 12.37 -11.78
C THR A 285 -12.27 11.42 -10.92
N ILE A 286 -12.55 11.41 -9.61
CA ILE A 286 -11.95 10.48 -8.67
C ILE A 286 -13.06 9.73 -7.94
N GLY A 287 -12.94 8.40 -7.96
CA GLY A 287 -13.83 7.50 -7.25
C GLY A 287 -15.14 7.25 -7.96
N THR A 288 -15.67 6.05 -7.76
CA THR A 288 -17.04 5.70 -8.07
C THR A 288 -17.60 4.96 -6.88
N ASN A 289 -18.89 5.10 -6.62
CA ASN A 289 -19.57 4.39 -5.55
C ASN A 289 -20.37 3.19 -6.07
N GLY A 290 -20.09 2.74 -7.27
CA GLY A 290 -20.82 1.66 -7.94
C GLY A 290 -22.19 2.03 -8.50
N LEU A 291 -22.74 3.17 -8.09
CA LEU A 291 -24.03 3.67 -8.57
C LEU A 291 -23.86 4.84 -9.53
N MET A 292 -22.82 5.61 -9.36
CA MET A 292 -22.43 6.70 -10.24
C MET A 292 -20.93 6.97 -10.08
N ASP A 293 -20.34 7.50 -11.12
CA ASP A 293 -18.98 8.01 -11.01
C ASP A 293 -18.93 9.13 -9.97
N GLY A 294 -17.84 9.16 -9.21
CA GLY A 294 -17.59 10.24 -8.27
C GLY A 294 -17.64 11.58 -8.97
N GLY A 295 -18.04 12.60 -8.24
CA GLY A 295 -18.14 13.95 -8.78
C GLY A 295 -16.81 14.46 -9.30
N THR A 296 -16.86 15.45 -10.15
CA THR A 296 -15.69 16.15 -10.64
C THR A 296 -15.22 17.14 -9.58
N SER A 297 -13.98 16.98 -9.12
CA SER A 297 -13.31 18.00 -8.31
C SER A 297 -12.28 18.71 -9.16
N LYS A 298 -12.35 20.04 -9.16
CA LYS A 298 -11.34 20.88 -9.80
C LYS A 298 -10.63 21.68 -8.73
N GLY A 299 -9.33 21.68 -8.79
CA GLY A 299 -8.51 22.41 -7.85
C GLY A 299 -7.32 21.56 -7.39
N THR A 300 -6.56 22.13 -6.48
CA THR A 300 -5.38 21.50 -5.92
C THR A 300 -5.70 20.95 -4.55
N ILE A 301 -5.35 19.71 -4.32
CA ILE A 301 -5.47 19.02 -3.04
C ILE A 301 -4.06 18.66 -2.60
N ASP A 302 -3.58 19.28 -1.52
CA ASP A 302 -2.23 19.10 -1.02
C ASP A 302 -2.11 17.74 -0.35
N GLY A 303 -1.11 16.95 -0.78
CA GLY A 303 -0.72 15.69 -0.20
C GLY A 303 -1.92 14.91 0.31
N SER A 304 -2.77 14.40 -0.57
CA SER A 304 -4.10 13.97 -0.17
C SER A 304 -4.26 12.48 -0.24
N TYR A 305 -5.01 11.98 0.72
CA TYR A 305 -5.62 10.69 0.69
C TYR A 305 -7.09 10.84 0.29
N VAL A 306 -7.46 10.24 -0.82
CA VAL A 306 -8.83 10.29 -1.34
C VAL A 306 -9.40 8.89 -1.35
N SER A 307 -10.50 8.67 -0.65
CA SER A 307 -11.20 7.40 -0.70
C SER A 307 -12.25 7.39 -1.81
N ASP A 308 -12.77 6.21 -2.07
CA ASP A 308 -13.83 5.97 -3.03
C ASP A 308 -15.06 6.86 -2.79
N GLY A 309 -15.70 7.30 -3.86
CA GLY A 309 -16.89 8.15 -3.82
C GLY A 309 -16.62 9.62 -3.50
N TYR A 310 -15.38 10.10 -3.65
CA TYR A 310 -15.08 11.52 -3.50
C TYR A 310 -15.80 12.35 -4.56
N THR A 311 -16.61 13.30 -4.11
CA THR A 311 -17.44 14.16 -4.96
C THR A 311 -17.00 15.64 -4.96
N GLY A 312 -15.78 15.91 -4.53
CA GLY A 312 -15.18 17.18 -4.93
C GLY A 312 -15.09 18.31 -3.92
N THR A 313 -15.36 18.11 -2.64
CA THR A 313 -15.13 19.17 -1.67
C THR A 313 -13.94 18.87 -0.78
N ARG A 314 -12.93 19.76 -0.80
CA ARG A 314 -11.78 19.69 0.09
C ARG A 314 -12.26 19.61 1.54
N GLY A 315 -11.71 18.68 2.32
CA GLY A 315 -12.10 18.49 3.71
C GLY A 315 -13.37 17.69 3.94
N SER A 316 -13.96 17.08 2.89
CA SER A 316 -15.03 16.10 3.05
C SER A 316 -14.49 14.81 3.70
N ASN A 317 -15.40 13.94 4.18
CA ASN A 317 -15.02 12.68 4.81
C ASN A 317 -14.23 11.73 3.89
N ALA A 318 -14.22 11.97 2.59
CA ALA A 318 -13.54 11.17 1.59
C ALA A 318 -12.13 11.70 1.26
N VAL A 319 -11.78 12.90 1.70
CA VAL A 319 -10.51 13.55 1.38
C VAL A 319 -9.78 13.94 2.67
N PHE A 320 -8.54 13.47 2.78
CA PHE A 320 -7.66 13.75 3.90
C PHE A 320 -6.38 14.37 3.34
N SER A 321 -6.03 15.56 3.79
CA SER A 321 -4.74 16.17 3.46
C SER A 321 -3.66 15.58 4.36
N ASP A 322 -2.54 15.19 3.77
CA ASP A 322 -1.39 14.64 4.49
C ASP A 322 -0.14 15.52 4.36
N ASN A 323 -0.28 16.70 3.79
CA ASN A 323 0.83 17.61 3.56
C ASN A 323 0.60 18.98 4.21
N GLY A 324 1.34 19.26 5.27
CA GLY A 324 1.35 20.55 5.95
C GLY A 324 0.05 20.95 6.63
N THR A 325 -0.85 20.01 6.88
CA THR A 325 -2.08 20.20 7.61
C THR A 325 -2.17 19.24 8.79
N SER A 326 -3.28 19.27 9.53
CA SER A 326 -3.53 18.35 10.63
C SER A 326 -3.61 16.87 10.21
N ASN A 327 -3.77 16.59 8.93
CA ASN A 327 -3.84 15.23 8.38
C ASN A 327 -2.56 14.95 7.60
N SER A 328 -1.55 14.47 8.28
CA SER A 328 -0.30 14.04 7.66
C SER A 328 -0.49 12.75 6.85
N TYR A 329 0.48 12.46 5.99
CA TYR A 329 0.63 11.15 5.35
C TYR A 329 0.95 10.11 6.44
N ASP A 330 -0.09 9.71 7.15
CA ASP A 330 0.03 8.87 8.33
C ASP A 330 -0.37 7.43 8.01
N LEU A 331 0.62 6.60 7.77
CA LEU A 331 0.49 5.15 7.73
C LEU A 331 0.90 4.50 9.07
N GLY A 332 0.92 5.32 10.14
CA GLY A 332 1.37 4.90 11.46
C GLY A 332 2.87 4.60 11.47
N HIS A 333 3.24 3.43 12.00
CA HIS A 333 4.63 2.97 12.02
C HIS A 333 5.09 2.30 10.71
N LEU A 334 4.26 2.30 9.67
CA LEU A 334 4.58 1.70 8.39
C LEU A 334 5.35 2.68 7.53
N GLY A 335 6.66 2.50 7.44
CA GLY A 335 7.48 3.10 6.38
C GLY A 335 7.21 2.35 5.08
N ILE A 336 6.60 3.01 4.10
CA ILE A 336 6.43 2.47 2.75
C ILE A 336 7.31 3.28 1.84
N ASP A 337 8.39 2.65 1.40
CA ASP A 337 9.38 3.23 0.50
C ASP A 337 9.34 2.53 -0.85
N PHE A 338 9.90 3.16 -1.87
CA PHE A 338 10.05 2.50 -3.16
C PHE A 338 11.06 1.35 -3.05
N PRO A 339 10.72 0.13 -3.47
CA PRO A 339 11.58 -1.03 -3.27
C PRO A 339 12.68 -1.07 -4.35
N LEU A 340 13.76 -0.33 -4.14
CA LEU A 340 14.92 -0.36 -5.02
C LEU A 340 15.57 -1.75 -5.02
N ILE A 341 15.81 -2.31 -6.19
CA ILE A 341 16.52 -3.59 -6.31
C ILE A 341 18.04 -3.44 -6.23
N SER A 342 18.56 -2.24 -6.53
CA SER A 342 19.98 -1.91 -6.49
C SER A 342 20.19 -0.39 -6.53
N GLY A 343 21.45 0.05 -6.34
CA GLY A 343 21.83 1.46 -6.38
C GLY A 343 21.82 2.13 -5.01
N ILE A 344 22.00 3.45 -5.00
CA ILE A 344 22.00 4.26 -3.78
C ILE A 344 20.61 4.19 -3.13
N GLY A 345 20.58 3.96 -1.82
CA GLY A 345 19.33 3.81 -1.06
C GLY A 345 18.74 2.40 -1.07
N ALA A 346 19.24 1.48 -1.90
CA ALA A 346 18.75 0.10 -1.89
C ALA A 346 19.01 -0.57 -0.53
N GLN A 347 17.98 -1.19 0.02
CA GLN A 347 18.04 -1.87 1.30
C GLN A 347 18.48 -3.33 1.16
N PRO A 348 19.08 -3.92 2.21
CA PRO A 348 19.35 -5.35 2.23
C PRO A 348 18.09 -6.18 1.99
N TYR A 349 18.20 -7.20 1.15
CA TYR A 349 17.10 -8.12 0.83
C TYR A 349 17.20 -9.38 1.67
N ILE A 350 16.10 -9.79 2.28
CA ILE A 350 16.01 -11.04 3.05
C ILE A 350 15.12 -12.00 2.24
N ASP A 351 15.68 -13.12 1.81
CA ASP A 351 14.94 -14.11 1.05
C ASP A 351 14.01 -14.96 1.93
N SER A 352 13.21 -15.83 1.30
CA SER A 352 12.24 -16.70 1.99
C SER A 352 12.89 -17.72 2.95
N THR A 353 14.21 -17.94 2.84
CA THR A 353 14.96 -18.80 3.76
C THR A 353 15.54 -18.05 4.95
N GLY A 354 15.38 -16.72 5.00
CA GLY A 354 15.96 -15.83 6.00
C GLY A 354 17.41 -15.41 5.69
N THR A 355 17.95 -15.73 4.53
CA THR A 355 19.28 -15.29 4.11
C THR A 355 19.25 -13.82 3.70
N THR A 356 20.18 -13.03 4.26
CA THR A 356 20.33 -11.61 3.93
C THR A 356 21.32 -11.42 2.79
N TRP A 357 20.91 -10.65 1.78
CA TRP A 357 21.70 -10.26 0.62
C TRP A 357 21.97 -8.75 0.66
N PRO A 358 23.12 -8.27 0.14
CA PRO A 358 23.40 -6.83 0.14
C PRO A 358 22.33 -6.00 -0.56
N THR A 359 21.81 -6.50 -1.68
CA THR A 359 20.66 -5.92 -2.41
C THR A 359 19.83 -7.05 -3.00
N GLN A 360 18.63 -6.73 -3.47
CA GLN A 360 17.81 -7.72 -4.17
C GLN A 360 18.42 -8.15 -5.51
N GLU A 361 19.16 -7.28 -6.20
CA GLU A 361 19.88 -7.64 -7.43
C GLU A 361 20.90 -8.75 -7.16
N ASN A 362 21.64 -8.70 -6.04
CA ASN A 362 22.58 -9.76 -5.66
C ASN A 362 21.88 -11.12 -5.48
N PHE A 363 20.70 -11.12 -4.86
CA PHE A 363 19.87 -12.30 -4.75
C PHE A 363 19.43 -12.82 -6.13
N LEU A 364 18.91 -11.94 -6.97
CA LEU A 364 18.46 -12.30 -8.34
C LEU A 364 19.63 -12.83 -9.17
N ASP A 365 20.82 -12.24 -9.05
CA ASP A 365 22.02 -12.73 -9.74
C ASP A 365 22.44 -14.15 -9.34
N ALA A 366 22.28 -14.48 -8.07
CA ALA A 366 22.68 -15.77 -7.52
C ALA A 366 21.63 -16.87 -7.72
N LYS A 367 20.34 -16.53 -7.75
CA LYS A 367 19.24 -17.52 -7.72
C LYS A 367 18.50 -17.67 -9.05
N ALA A 368 18.54 -16.67 -9.93
CA ALA A 368 17.84 -16.73 -11.20
C ALA A 368 18.57 -17.59 -12.23
N MET A 369 17.82 -18.29 -13.03
CA MET A 369 18.33 -18.96 -14.23
C MET A 369 18.66 -17.93 -15.30
N THR A 370 19.90 -17.90 -15.78
CA THR A 370 20.32 -16.97 -16.84
C THR A 370 19.99 -17.53 -18.23
N VAL A 371 19.33 -16.73 -19.04
CA VAL A 371 18.98 -17.06 -20.43
C VAL A 371 19.54 -15.98 -21.37
N SER A 372 20.21 -16.40 -22.44
CA SER A 372 20.90 -15.52 -23.40
C SER A 372 20.05 -15.21 -24.64
N LEU A 373 18.74 -15.02 -24.47
CA LEU A 373 17.86 -14.57 -25.54
C LEU A 373 17.67 -13.05 -25.45
N THR A 374 17.57 -12.39 -26.59
CA THR A 374 17.24 -10.98 -26.71
C THR A 374 15.81 -10.74 -27.19
N SER A 375 15.16 -11.78 -27.72
CA SER A 375 13.79 -11.68 -28.23
C SER A 375 13.06 -13.03 -28.13
N ILE A 376 11.76 -12.96 -27.80
CA ILE A 376 10.82 -14.08 -27.83
C ILE A 376 9.57 -13.58 -28.57
N THR A 377 9.37 -14.02 -29.81
CA THR A 377 8.18 -13.68 -30.60
C THR A 377 7.26 -14.88 -30.74
N ALA A 378 6.00 -14.70 -31.14
CA ALA A 378 5.06 -15.80 -31.31
C ALA A 378 5.52 -16.85 -32.32
N THR A 379 6.45 -16.50 -33.21
CA THR A 379 7.04 -17.36 -34.25
C THR A 379 8.45 -17.83 -33.93
N SER A 380 9.01 -17.48 -32.77
CA SER A 380 10.32 -17.98 -32.31
C SER A 380 10.32 -19.49 -32.27
N ALA A 381 11.48 -20.12 -32.50
CA ALA A 381 11.63 -21.57 -32.38
C ALA A 381 11.28 -22.03 -30.95
N ALA A 382 10.74 -23.24 -30.83
CA ALA A 382 10.49 -23.83 -29.50
C ALA A 382 11.79 -24.00 -28.73
N PHE A 383 11.74 -23.73 -27.42
CA PHE A 383 12.88 -23.93 -26.52
C PHE A 383 12.41 -24.35 -25.11
N SER A 384 13.35 -24.94 -24.38
CA SER A 384 13.14 -25.27 -22.97
C SER A 384 14.45 -25.15 -22.20
N TYR A 385 14.45 -24.31 -21.16
CA TYR A 385 15.57 -24.11 -20.25
C TYR A 385 15.15 -24.51 -18.84
N SER A 386 16.05 -25.05 -18.07
CA SER A 386 15.87 -25.32 -16.65
C SER A 386 17.20 -25.30 -15.92
N ASP A 387 17.18 -25.03 -14.62
CA ASP A 387 18.36 -25.06 -13.77
C ASP A 387 18.15 -25.90 -12.50
N ALA A 388 19.22 -26.07 -11.72
CA ALA A 388 19.19 -26.82 -10.47
C ALA A 388 18.38 -26.15 -9.34
N ASN A 389 18.06 -24.86 -9.44
CA ASN A 389 17.26 -24.14 -8.48
C ASN A 389 15.75 -24.32 -8.71
N GLY A 390 15.35 -25.09 -9.72
CA GLY A 390 13.96 -25.31 -10.10
C GLY A 390 13.37 -24.19 -10.96
N ASN A 391 14.18 -23.28 -11.46
CA ASN A 391 13.74 -22.30 -12.43
C ASN A 391 13.60 -22.93 -13.80
N SER A 392 12.57 -22.54 -14.55
CA SER A 392 12.38 -23.04 -15.91
C SER A 392 11.68 -21.99 -16.79
N LEU A 393 12.02 -22.05 -18.08
CA LEU A 393 11.38 -21.26 -19.12
C LEU A 393 11.24 -22.12 -20.37
N SER A 394 10.02 -22.37 -20.82
CA SER A 394 9.77 -23.07 -22.07
C SER A 394 8.81 -22.28 -22.97
N PHE A 395 9.02 -22.40 -24.24
CA PHE A 395 8.24 -21.69 -25.25
C PHE A 395 7.82 -22.68 -26.38
N THR A 396 6.55 -22.53 -26.75
CA THR A 396 5.98 -23.22 -27.92
C THR A 396 5.43 -22.17 -28.87
N PRO A 397 5.87 -22.16 -30.14
CA PRO A 397 5.40 -21.16 -31.12
C PRO A 397 3.92 -21.32 -31.46
N GLU A 398 3.35 -20.28 -32.05
CA GLU A 398 1.99 -20.33 -32.58
C GLU A 398 1.88 -21.30 -33.76
N VAL A 399 0.69 -21.91 -33.91
CA VAL A 399 0.37 -22.75 -35.06
C VAL A 399 -0.60 -21.99 -35.95
N ARG A 400 -0.27 -21.95 -37.26
CA ARG A 400 -1.11 -21.30 -38.27
C ARG A 400 -1.60 -22.28 -39.30
N VAL A 401 -2.85 -22.15 -39.70
CA VAL A 401 -3.45 -22.87 -40.82
C VAL A 401 -4.05 -21.85 -41.78
N GLY A 402 -3.62 -21.85 -43.02
CA GLY A 402 -4.07 -20.88 -44.02
C GLY A 402 -3.81 -19.41 -43.63
N GLY A 403 -2.73 -19.13 -42.89
CA GLY A 403 -2.40 -17.79 -42.42
C GLY A 403 -3.09 -17.39 -41.11
N THR A 404 -4.11 -18.12 -40.67
CA THR A 404 -4.87 -17.86 -39.43
C THR A 404 -4.22 -18.60 -38.26
N VAL A 405 -4.04 -17.90 -37.13
CA VAL A 405 -3.55 -18.51 -35.87
C VAL A 405 -4.64 -19.42 -35.32
N VAL A 406 -4.39 -20.73 -35.28
CA VAL A 406 -5.28 -21.74 -34.68
C VAL A 406 -4.88 -22.08 -33.25
N THR A 407 -3.60 -21.94 -32.91
CA THR A 407 -3.09 -22.09 -31.53
C THR A 407 -2.14 -20.93 -31.25
N PRO A 408 -2.41 -20.07 -30.27
CA PRO A 408 -1.49 -19.01 -29.86
C PRO A 408 -0.17 -19.57 -29.32
N ALA A 409 0.89 -18.78 -29.44
CA ALA A 409 2.17 -19.10 -28.80
C ALA A 409 1.99 -19.22 -27.28
N SER A 410 2.75 -20.12 -26.68
CA SER A 410 2.67 -20.42 -25.24
C SER A 410 4.03 -20.31 -24.56
N LEU A 411 4.08 -19.53 -23.48
CA LEU A 411 5.24 -19.37 -22.60
C LEU A 411 4.92 -19.99 -21.24
N THR A 412 5.72 -20.96 -20.81
CA THR A 412 5.59 -21.52 -19.45
C THR A 412 6.80 -21.12 -18.65
N ILE A 413 6.56 -20.53 -17.47
CA ILE A 413 7.60 -20.00 -16.60
C ILE A 413 7.43 -20.51 -15.17
N THR A 414 8.54 -20.88 -14.53
CA THR A 414 8.60 -21.22 -13.11
C THR A 414 9.84 -20.60 -12.49
N GLY A 415 9.70 -20.01 -11.30
CA GLY A 415 10.82 -19.40 -10.58
C GLY A 415 11.27 -18.08 -11.21
N ILE A 416 12.57 -17.82 -11.22
CA ILE A 416 13.17 -16.56 -11.65
C ILE A 416 14.03 -16.78 -12.88
N VAL A 417 13.73 -16.07 -13.96
CA VAL A 417 14.48 -16.15 -15.22
C VAL A 417 15.11 -14.80 -15.51
N LYS A 418 16.45 -14.78 -15.63
CA LYS A 418 17.24 -13.57 -15.79
C LYS A 418 17.77 -13.42 -17.22
N PHE A 419 17.59 -12.21 -17.77
CA PHE A 419 18.24 -11.74 -18.98
C PHE A 419 19.27 -10.67 -18.62
N THR A 420 20.50 -10.79 -19.14
CA THR A 420 21.59 -9.86 -18.81
C THR A 420 21.53 -8.55 -19.55
N GLY A 421 20.81 -8.50 -20.66
CA GLY A 421 20.58 -7.33 -21.50
C GLY A 421 19.09 -7.07 -21.73
N ASP A 422 18.81 -6.24 -22.71
CA ASP A 422 17.44 -5.97 -23.13
C ASP A 422 16.74 -7.23 -23.62
N ILE A 423 15.46 -7.35 -23.31
CA ILE A 423 14.60 -8.44 -23.80
C ILE A 423 13.33 -7.87 -24.46
N GLN A 424 13.09 -8.30 -25.70
CA GLN A 424 11.86 -8.03 -26.44
C GLN A 424 10.93 -9.24 -26.34
N ILE A 425 9.68 -9.04 -25.86
CA ILE A 425 8.65 -10.08 -25.82
C ILE A 425 7.54 -9.72 -26.81
N GLY A 426 7.37 -10.59 -27.80
CA GLY A 426 6.39 -10.46 -28.86
C GLY A 426 6.74 -9.44 -29.92
N ALA A 427 5.86 -9.36 -30.90
CA ALA A 427 5.83 -8.35 -31.94
C ALA A 427 4.38 -7.88 -32.16
N SER A 428 4.20 -6.79 -32.90
CA SER A 428 2.89 -6.20 -33.15
C SER A 428 1.85 -7.22 -33.64
N HIS A 429 0.62 -7.14 -33.12
CA HIS A 429 -0.50 -8.02 -33.42
C HIS A 429 -0.33 -9.49 -33.01
N GLN A 430 0.72 -9.84 -32.28
CA GLN A 430 0.91 -11.18 -31.74
C GLN A 430 0.21 -11.36 -30.39
N THR A 431 -0.03 -12.63 -30.04
CA THR A 431 -0.50 -13.02 -28.71
C THR A 431 0.37 -14.17 -28.20
N ILE A 432 0.96 -13.96 -27.02
CA ILE A 432 1.66 -14.99 -26.27
C ILE A 432 0.84 -15.29 -25.01
N ARG A 433 0.48 -16.57 -24.84
CA ARG A 433 -0.24 -17.06 -23.67
C ARG A 433 0.74 -17.64 -22.66
N TYR A 434 0.67 -17.17 -21.41
CA TYR A 434 1.57 -17.70 -20.38
C TYR A 434 0.87 -18.64 -19.40
N SER A 435 1.65 -19.51 -18.76
CA SER A 435 1.25 -20.38 -17.65
C SER A 435 2.40 -20.55 -16.67
N GLY A 436 2.09 -21.05 -15.48
CA GLY A 436 3.06 -21.23 -14.40
C GLY A 436 3.14 -20.03 -13.46
N ASN A 437 4.20 -20.01 -12.65
CA ASN A 437 4.45 -18.98 -11.64
C ASN A 437 5.91 -18.57 -11.70
N GLY A 438 6.19 -17.42 -12.30
CA GLY A 438 7.57 -16.99 -12.46
C GLY A 438 7.74 -15.51 -12.73
N THR A 439 8.97 -15.05 -12.60
CA THR A 439 9.39 -13.68 -12.85
C THR A 439 10.46 -13.64 -13.93
N ILE A 440 10.25 -12.79 -14.93
CA ILE A 440 11.23 -12.39 -15.91
C ILE A 440 11.96 -11.17 -15.36
N PHE A 441 13.26 -11.32 -15.12
CA PHE A 441 14.14 -10.23 -14.68
C PHE A 441 15.07 -9.83 -15.80
N SER A 442 15.11 -8.54 -16.15
CA SER A 442 16.14 -7.98 -17.02
C SER A 442 17.02 -6.99 -16.26
N LYS A 443 18.35 -7.11 -16.46
CA LYS A 443 19.31 -6.10 -15.96
C LYS A 443 19.25 -4.77 -16.71
N GLN A 444 18.48 -4.71 -17.78
CA GLN A 444 18.28 -3.56 -18.65
C GLN A 444 16.78 -3.33 -18.84
N ASP A 445 16.34 -3.17 -20.07
CA ASP A 445 14.95 -2.92 -20.40
C ASP A 445 14.19 -4.22 -20.73
N ILE A 446 12.89 -4.21 -20.41
CA ILE A 446 11.94 -5.18 -20.92
C ILE A 446 10.99 -4.44 -21.88
N SER A 447 10.88 -4.91 -23.11
CA SER A 447 9.96 -4.35 -24.10
C SER A 447 8.89 -5.39 -24.49
N ILE A 448 7.62 -4.99 -24.39
CA ILE A 448 6.48 -5.84 -24.73
C ILE A 448 5.74 -5.23 -25.91
N SER A 449 5.62 -5.99 -26.99
CA SER A 449 4.91 -5.56 -28.22
C SER A 449 3.80 -6.55 -28.64
N CYS A 450 3.35 -7.42 -27.73
CA CYS A 450 2.28 -8.40 -27.99
C CYS A 450 1.26 -8.43 -26.85
N ASN A 451 0.10 -9.03 -27.09
CA ASN A 451 -0.78 -9.42 -26.00
C ASN A 451 -0.09 -10.49 -25.15
N LEU A 452 -0.02 -10.27 -23.84
CA LEU A 452 0.59 -11.19 -22.86
C LEU A 452 -0.44 -11.56 -21.81
N LEU A 453 -1.07 -12.71 -21.96
CA LEU A 453 -2.25 -13.10 -21.21
C LEU A 453 -2.13 -14.54 -20.67
N PRO A 454 -2.83 -14.88 -19.59
CA PRO A 454 -2.91 -16.27 -19.13
C PRO A 454 -3.38 -17.23 -20.24
N LYS A 455 -2.89 -18.45 -20.21
CA LYS A 455 -3.38 -19.53 -21.08
C LYS A 455 -4.84 -19.84 -20.75
N ALA A 456 -5.61 -20.27 -21.74
CA ALA A 456 -7.00 -20.67 -21.53
C ALA A 456 -7.14 -21.70 -20.39
N GLY A 457 -8.10 -21.49 -19.52
CA GLY A 457 -8.32 -22.29 -18.31
C GLY A 457 -7.48 -21.85 -17.09
N PHE A 458 -6.64 -20.83 -17.23
CA PHE A 458 -5.90 -20.22 -16.12
C PHE A 458 -6.43 -18.83 -15.81
N THR A 459 -6.37 -18.47 -14.53
CA THR A 459 -6.80 -17.18 -14.00
C THR A 459 -5.60 -16.44 -13.39
N PHE A 460 -5.38 -15.20 -13.77
CA PHE A 460 -4.39 -14.32 -13.14
C PHE A 460 -4.97 -13.69 -11.88
N PRO A 461 -4.24 -13.62 -10.78
CA PRO A 461 -2.93 -14.20 -10.50
C PRO A 461 -3.02 -15.56 -9.78
N THR A 462 -4.19 -16.16 -9.67
CA THR A 462 -4.43 -17.32 -8.78
C THR A 462 -3.82 -18.60 -9.30
N THR A 463 -3.97 -18.92 -10.59
CA THR A 463 -3.46 -20.16 -11.18
C THR A 463 -2.35 -19.95 -12.20
N ALA A 464 -2.22 -18.76 -12.78
CA ALA A 464 -1.06 -18.37 -13.58
C ALA A 464 -0.64 -16.95 -13.20
N ARG A 465 0.65 -16.74 -13.01
CA ARG A 465 1.19 -15.43 -12.64
C ARG A 465 2.55 -15.22 -13.29
N ILE A 466 2.73 -14.00 -13.81
CA ILE A 466 3.98 -13.54 -14.39
C ILE A 466 4.38 -12.21 -13.78
N GLY A 467 5.64 -12.09 -13.36
CA GLY A 467 6.30 -10.86 -12.98
C GLY A 467 7.21 -10.38 -14.09
N LEU A 468 7.14 -9.10 -14.42
CA LEU A 468 8.08 -8.43 -15.32
C LEU A 468 8.86 -7.42 -14.50
N LEU A 469 10.13 -7.72 -14.26
CA LEU A 469 11.02 -6.96 -13.40
C LEU A 469 12.17 -6.41 -14.24
N ALA A 470 12.12 -5.12 -14.56
CA ALA A 470 13.17 -4.42 -15.28
C ALA A 470 14.03 -3.60 -14.32
N LYS A 471 15.36 -3.73 -14.40
CA LYS A 471 16.26 -2.85 -13.64
C LYS A 471 16.22 -1.42 -14.16
N ARG A 472 16.02 -1.21 -15.47
CA ARG A 472 15.85 0.11 -16.05
C ARG A 472 14.39 0.38 -16.38
N ASN A 473 13.96 0.09 -17.60
CA ASN A 473 12.66 0.51 -18.08
C ASN A 473 11.80 -0.68 -18.53
N LEU A 474 10.50 -0.52 -18.37
CA LEU A 474 9.50 -1.41 -18.95
C LEU A 474 8.73 -0.64 -20.04
N ASN A 475 8.90 -1.06 -21.28
CA ASN A 475 8.34 -0.41 -22.45
C ASN A 475 7.18 -1.22 -23.04
N LEU A 476 5.98 -0.63 -23.03
CA LEU A 476 4.75 -1.28 -23.47
C LEU A 476 4.23 -0.63 -24.76
N ALA A 477 4.27 -1.37 -25.87
CA ALA A 477 3.84 -0.90 -27.19
C ALA A 477 4.51 0.42 -27.62
N THR A 478 5.84 0.51 -27.49
CA THR A 478 6.61 1.71 -27.82
C THR A 478 7.24 1.67 -29.20
N GLY A 479 7.25 0.51 -29.85
CA GLY A 479 7.79 0.32 -31.19
C GLY A 479 6.94 0.98 -32.28
N SER A 480 7.57 1.34 -33.39
CA SER A 480 6.87 1.81 -34.57
C SER A 480 5.96 0.70 -35.11
N GLY A 481 4.66 1.02 -35.28
CA GLY A 481 3.65 0.05 -35.71
C GLY A 481 3.12 -0.88 -34.59
N ASP A 482 3.55 -0.73 -33.35
CA ASP A 482 2.97 -1.49 -32.25
C ASP A 482 1.47 -1.21 -32.11
N ALA A 483 0.72 -2.28 -31.86
CA ALA A 483 -0.72 -2.21 -31.61
C ALA A 483 -1.02 -1.92 -30.14
N GLN A 484 -2.28 -1.66 -29.83
CA GLN A 484 -2.79 -1.68 -28.46
C GLN A 484 -2.63 -3.07 -27.86
N LEU A 485 -2.18 -3.14 -26.62
CA LEU A 485 -1.89 -4.40 -25.95
C LEU A 485 -2.94 -4.74 -24.90
N LYS A 486 -3.19 -6.03 -24.76
CA LYS A 486 -3.93 -6.62 -23.63
C LYS A 486 -2.95 -7.46 -22.81
N MET A 487 -2.84 -7.15 -21.51
CA MET A 487 -1.83 -7.76 -20.67
C MET A 487 -2.36 -8.08 -19.27
N ALA A 488 -1.82 -9.13 -18.66
CA ALA A 488 -2.05 -9.45 -17.26
C ALA A 488 -0.72 -9.83 -16.59
N GLY A 489 -0.37 -9.18 -15.46
CA GLY A 489 0.91 -9.42 -14.79
C GLY A 489 1.18 -8.48 -13.62
N ALA A 490 2.31 -8.71 -12.97
CA ALA A 490 2.93 -7.79 -12.02
C ALA A 490 4.09 -7.07 -12.72
N PHE A 491 4.06 -5.75 -12.76
CA PHE A 491 4.95 -4.95 -13.58
C PHE A 491 5.80 -4.04 -12.69
N TYR A 492 7.12 -4.27 -12.73
CA TYR A 492 8.07 -3.44 -12.01
C TYR A 492 9.16 -2.90 -12.95
N ALA A 493 9.44 -1.62 -12.82
CA ALA A 493 10.64 -1.01 -13.39
C ALA A 493 11.27 -0.09 -12.35
N GLN A 494 12.57 -0.28 -12.06
CA GLN A 494 13.24 0.62 -11.15
C GLN A 494 13.37 2.04 -11.74
N GLY A 495 13.51 2.17 -13.04
CA GLY A 495 13.47 3.43 -13.76
C GLY A 495 12.04 3.88 -14.04
N ARG A 496 11.56 3.63 -15.24
CA ARG A 496 10.23 4.08 -15.69
C ARG A 496 9.42 2.99 -16.38
N ILE A 497 8.09 3.13 -16.32
CA ILE A 497 7.17 2.38 -17.18
C ILE A 497 6.64 3.31 -18.26
N VAL A 498 6.78 2.90 -19.51
CA VAL A 498 6.30 3.63 -20.68
C VAL A 498 5.13 2.90 -21.32
N SER A 499 3.97 3.55 -21.42
CA SER A 499 2.76 2.95 -22.01
C SER A 499 2.04 3.99 -22.87
N ARG A 500 2.45 4.14 -24.13
CA ARG A 500 2.02 5.22 -25.04
C ARG A 500 0.86 4.86 -25.96
N LYS A 501 0.20 3.71 -25.74
CA LYS A 501 -0.99 3.28 -26.51
C LYS A 501 -2.18 3.10 -25.57
N GLN A 502 -3.37 2.94 -26.12
CA GLN A 502 -4.57 2.57 -25.36
C GLN A 502 -4.51 1.08 -24.94
N ASN A 503 -3.49 0.75 -24.17
CA ASN A 503 -3.31 -0.60 -23.64
C ASN A 503 -4.35 -0.90 -22.57
N GLU A 504 -4.75 -2.17 -22.43
CA GLU A 504 -5.62 -2.66 -21.35
C GLU A 504 -4.83 -3.63 -20.49
N ILE A 505 -4.56 -3.24 -19.24
CA ILE A 505 -3.58 -3.91 -18.39
C ILE A 505 -4.23 -4.31 -17.08
N LEU A 506 -4.18 -5.61 -16.79
CA LEU A 506 -4.64 -6.21 -15.54
C LEU A 506 -3.46 -6.42 -14.61
N GLY A 507 -3.48 -5.79 -13.44
CA GLY A 507 -2.40 -5.94 -12.45
C GLY A 507 -1.98 -4.64 -11.80
N THR A 508 -0.70 -4.56 -11.43
CA THR A 508 -0.13 -3.40 -10.75
C THR A 508 1.14 -2.93 -11.45
N PHE A 509 1.25 -1.64 -11.60
CA PHE A 509 2.46 -0.96 -12.04
C PHE A 509 3.22 -0.38 -10.83
N VAL A 510 4.48 -0.77 -10.70
CA VAL A 510 5.40 -0.24 -9.68
C VAL A 510 6.62 0.34 -10.40
N SER A 511 6.79 1.65 -10.33
CA SER A 511 7.93 2.32 -10.96
C SER A 511 8.22 3.66 -10.29
N ASN A 512 9.44 4.16 -10.48
CA ASN A 512 9.78 5.50 -10.03
C ASN A 512 9.09 6.60 -10.83
N PHE A 513 8.88 6.37 -12.13
CA PHE A 513 8.25 7.34 -13.03
C PHE A 513 7.40 6.66 -14.10
N TYR A 514 6.38 7.38 -14.57
CA TYR A 514 5.44 6.89 -15.60
C TYR A 514 5.37 7.84 -16.80
N ASP A 515 5.58 7.30 -18.00
CA ASP A 515 5.36 8.01 -19.27
C ASP A 515 4.19 7.35 -20.04
N MET A 516 3.00 7.93 -19.88
CA MET A 516 1.76 7.41 -20.47
C MET A 516 1.45 8.05 -21.84
N GLY A 517 2.17 9.10 -22.23
CA GLY A 517 1.98 9.79 -23.50
C GLY A 517 0.61 10.47 -23.61
N THR A 518 0.15 10.64 -24.85
CA THR A 518 -1.13 11.30 -25.16
C THR A 518 -2.31 10.34 -25.29
N ASN A 519 -2.05 9.05 -25.51
CA ASN A 519 -3.08 8.02 -25.51
C ASN A 519 -3.37 7.61 -24.07
N VAL A 520 -4.61 7.16 -23.81
CA VAL A 520 -5.09 6.84 -22.48
C VAL A 520 -4.98 5.33 -22.24
N PRO A 521 -3.87 4.80 -21.70
CA PRO A 521 -3.83 3.41 -21.25
C PRO A 521 -4.79 3.20 -20.09
N LYS A 522 -5.38 2.01 -20.03
CA LYS A 522 -6.28 1.59 -18.95
C LYS A 522 -5.58 0.57 -18.06
N ILE A 523 -5.54 0.83 -16.76
CA ILE A 523 -4.89 -0.02 -15.77
C ILE A 523 -5.92 -0.46 -14.75
N TYR A 524 -6.11 -1.76 -14.65
CA TYR A 524 -7.09 -2.40 -13.76
C TYR A 524 -6.36 -3.13 -12.63
N GLN A 525 -6.52 -2.65 -11.41
CA GLN A 525 -6.01 -3.31 -10.22
C GLN A 525 -6.65 -4.68 -10.05
N VAL A 526 -5.84 -5.69 -9.73
CA VAL A 526 -6.34 -7.03 -9.37
C VAL A 526 -6.11 -7.26 -7.89
N PRO A 527 -7.14 -7.14 -7.04
CA PRO A 527 -7.01 -7.15 -5.57
C PRO A 527 -6.39 -8.43 -4.99
N SER A 528 -6.48 -9.55 -5.69
CA SER A 528 -5.86 -10.81 -5.29
C SER A 528 -4.36 -10.90 -5.61
N LEU A 529 -3.78 -9.94 -6.34
CA LEU A 529 -2.36 -9.96 -6.72
C LEU A 529 -1.42 -9.93 -5.50
N PRO A 530 -1.60 -9.05 -4.48
CA PRO A 530 -0.67 -8.96 -3.37
C PRO A 530 -0.47 -10.28 -2.59
N THR A 531 -1.49 -11.13 -2.55
CA THR A 531 -1.44 -12.45 -1.89
C THR A 531 -1.04 -13.57 -2.84
N ASN A 532 -0.85 -13.28 -4.12
CA ASN A 532 -0.48 -14.22 -5.17
C ASN A 532 0.67 -13.67 -6.03
N MET A 533 1.69 -13.10 -5.39
CA MET A 533 2.80 -12.49 -6.09
C MET A 533 3.62 -13.53 -6.88
N PRO A 534 4.11 -13.16 -8.07
CA PRO A 534 5.20 -13.90 -8.71
C PRO A 534 6.44 -13.89 -7.81
N PRO A 535 7.32 -14.91 -7.92
CA PRO A 535 8.48 -15.00 -7.04
C PRO A 535 9.43 -13.81 -7.21
N ALA A 536 10.01 -13.36 -6.10
CA ALA A 536 11.04 -12.32 -6.03
C ALA A 536 10.65 -10.97 -6.64
N MET A 537 9.36 -10.62 -6.68
CA MET A 537 8.96 -9.26 -7.00
C MET A 537 9.34 -8.31 -5.85
N PRO A 538 9.92 -7.13 -6.14
CA PRO A 538 10.33 -6.19 -5.11
C PRO A 538 9.14 -5.68 -4.28
N GLY A 539 9.32 -5.55 -2.96
CA GLY A 539 8.27 -5.01 -2.09
C GLY A 539 7.02 -5.89 -1.98
N ASP A 540 7.19 -7.21 -2.08
CA ASP A 540 6.11 -8.21 -1.96
C ASP A 540 5.53 -8.38 -0.55
N LYS A 541 6.06 -7.64 0.43
CA LYS A 541 5.55 -7.65 1.81
C LYS A 541 4.16 -7.03 1.88
N LEU A 542 3.30 -7.66 2.67
CA LEU A 542 1.99 -7.13 2.98
C LEU A 542 2.10 -6.11 4.12
N TYR A 543 1.53 -4.93 3.91
CA TYR A 543 1.45 -3.87 4.90
C TYR A 543 -0.01 -3.59 5.21
N PHE A 544 -0.37 -3.65 6.49
CA PHE A 544 -1.75 -3.43 6.90
C PHE A 544 -1.87 -2.25 7.85
N THR A 545 -2.90 -1.45 7.66
CA THR A 545 -3.39 -0.49 8.65
C THR A 545 -4.71 -0.98 9.23
N LEU A 546 -4.98 -0.59 10.47
CA LEU A 546 -6.29 -0.80 11.09
C LEU A 546 -7.00 0.55 11.21
N LYS A 547 -8.26 0.57 10.78
CA LYS A 547 -9.16 1.69 11.01
C LYS A 547 -10.25 1.27 11.97
N VAL A 548 -10.38 2.00 13.07
CA VAL A 548 -11.53 1.88 13.98
C VAL A 548 -12.73 2.57 13.32
N GLN A 549 -13.79 1.81 13.06
CA GLN A 549 -15.00 2.31 12.42
C GLN A 549 -16.05 2.76 13.44
N SER A 550 -16.13 2.07 14.55
CA SER A 550 -17.05 2.42 15.64
C SER A 550 -16.55 1.84 16.95
N TRP A 551 -16.88 2.54 18.03
CA TRP A 551 -16.62 2.10 19.40
C TRP A 551 -17.93 2.18 20.19
N ARG A 552 -18.19 1.17 21.05
CA ARG A 552 -19.41 1.14 21.88
C ARG A 552 -19.11 0.45 23.21
N GLU A 553 -19.59 1.04 24.29
CA GLU A 553 -19.86 0.32 25.55
C GLU A 553 -21.12 -0.51 25.40
N ARG A 554 -21.14 -1.71 25.97
CA ARG A 554 -22.25 -2.66 25.88
C ARG A 554 -22.74 -3.06 27.27
#